data_ff104976bcba4575b48ab1c4a0a91c48
#
_entry.id   ff104976bcba4575b48ab1c4a0a91c48
#
_cell.length_a   1.000
_cell.length_b   1.000
_cell.length_c   1.000
_cell.angle_alpha   90.00
_cell.angle_beta   90.00
_cell.angle_gamma   90.00
#
_symmetry.space_group_name_H-M   'P 1'
#
loop_
_entity.id
_entity.type
_entity.pdbx_description
1 polymer ?
#
loop_
_entity_poly.entity_id
_entity_poly.type
_entity_poly.pdbx_seq_one_letter_code
_entity_poly.pdbx_strand_id
1 'polypeptide(L)'
;MTSIVRATLKDIELLTKIGKTSFLEAHGRSASEENINEYVNKNFTNKAFEEALKDSNNIFYIIYFNEMAVGYSKIIYNYQHPNIPIKNITKLERLYLLEEFHSLKLGLELFNFNLNESVKHKQAAMWLFVWTENHKAINFYKKAGFKIVGHHDFQITATHSNPNHQMLLTF
;
A
#
# COMPACT_ATOMS: atom_id res chain seq x y z
N MET A 1 20.72 0.43 -10.12
CA MET A 1 20.11 1.77 -10.30
C MET A 1 18.63 1.66 -9.98
N THR A 2 18.07 2.60 -9.24
CA THR A 2 16.65 2.61 -8.86
C THR A 2 15.91 3.71 -9.65
N SER A 3 14.66 3.44 -10.04
CA SER A 3 13.76 4.45 -10.59
C SER A 3 12.33 4.21 -10.09
N ILE A 4 11.56 5.29 -9.94
CA ILE A 4 10.16 5.23 -9.52
C ILE A 4 9.33 5.96 -10.58
N VAL A 5 8.34 5.27 -11.13
CA VAL A 5 7.54 5.76 -12.26
C VAL A 5 6.06 5.69 -11.91
N ARG A 6 5.30 6.71 -12.31
CA ARG A 6 3.84 6.68 -12.18
C ARG A 6 3.27 5.64 -13.14
N ALA A 7 2.47 4.71 -12.60
CA ALA A 7 1.83 3.68 -13.40
C ALA A 7 0.66 4.24 -14.22
N THR A 8 0.42 3.62 -15.34
CA THR A 8 -0.64 3.92 -16.31
C THR A 8 -1.43 2.65 -16.65
N LEU A 9 -2.45 2.77 -17.49
CA LEU A 9 -3.19 1.61 -18.00
C LEU A 9 -2.32 0.60 -18.77
N LYS A 10 -1.13 0.99 -19.22
CA LYS A 10 -0.18 0.07 -19.87
C LYS A 10 0.50 -0.89 -18.88
N ASP A 11 0.43 -0.58 -17.60
CA ASP A 11 1.13 -1.31 -16.54
C ASP A 11 0.22 -2.30 -15.80
N ILE A 12 -1.02 -2.53 -16.28
CA ILE A 12 -2.03 -3.37 -15.62
C ILE A 12 -1.51 -4.78 -15.36
N GLU A 13 -0.96 -5.45 -16.37
CA GLU A 13 -0.45 -6.83 -16.23
C GLU A 13 0.72 -6.90 -15.24
N LEU A 14 1.61 -5.91 -15.29
CA LEU A 14 2.74 -5.80 -14.39
C LEU A 14 2.28 -5.59 -12.93
N LEU A 15 1.37 -4.65 -12.70
CA LEU A 15 0.78 -4.38 -11.38
C LEU A 15 0.02 -5.59 -10.85
N THR A 16 -0.72 -6.30 -11.70
CA THR A 16 -1.43 -7.52 -11.32
C THR A 16 -0.46 -8.59 -10.85
N LYS A 17 0.62 -8.82 -11.59
CA LYS A 17 1.65 -9.81 -11.24
C LYS A 17 2.35 -9.47 -9.93
N ILE A 18 2.91 -8.25 -9.83
CA ILE A 18 3.64 -7.81 -8.63
C ILE A 18 2.70 -7.74 -7.43
N GLY A 19 1.49 -7.19 -7.63
CA GLY A 19 0.50 -7.03 -6.57
C GLY A 19 0.08 -8.35 -5.97
N LYS A 20 -0.23 -9.34 -6.82
CA LYS A 20 -0.60 -10.69 -6.37
C LYS A 20 0.55 -11.35 -5.60
N THR A 21 1.76 -11.34 -6.15
CA THR A 21 2.92 -11.97 -5.52
C THR A 21 3.24 -11.33 -4.18
N SER A 22 3.42 -10.01 -4.15
CA SER A 22 3.80 -9.29 -2.93
C SER A 22 2.71 -9.34 -1.84
N PHE A 23 1.43 -9.36 -2.23
CA PHE A 23 0.34 -9.56 -1.27
C PHE A 23 0.39 -10.96 -0.64
N LEU A 24 0.60 -12.01 -1.43
CA LEU A 24 0.70 -13.37 -0.93
C LEU A 24 1.91 -13.56 -0.01
N GLU A 25 3.05 -12.97 -0.34
CA GLU A 25 4.25 -12.96 0.52
C GLU A 25 3.98 -12.27 1.87
N ALA A 26 3.27 -11.14 1.87
CA ALA A 26 3.00 -10.36 3.08
C ALA A 26 1.83 -10.91 3.91
N HIS A 27 0.78 -11.42 3.28
CA HIS A 27 -0.52 -11.71 3.90
C HIS A 27 -1.04 -13.12 3.67
N GLY A 28 -0.35 -13.96 2.91
CA GLY A 28 -0.82 -15.31 2.58
C GLY A 28 -1.12 -16.20 3.78
N ARG A 29 -0.59 -15.85 4.96
CA ARG A 29 -0.83 -16.55 6.23
C ARG A 29 -1.80 -15.83 7.17
N SER A 30 -2.40 -14.72 6.74
CA SER A 30 -3.26 -13.89 7.58
C SER A 30 -4.71 -14.43 7.72
N ALA A 31 -5.08 -15.39 6.88
CA ALA A 31 -6.36 -16.06 6.88
C ALA A 31 -6.22 -17.47 6.29
N SER A 32 -7.32 -18.22 6.20
CA SER A 32 -7.32 -19.52 5.50
C SER A 32 -6.95 -19.36 4.03
N GLU A 33 -6.41 -20.39 3.42
CA GLU A 33 -6.06 -20.41 2.00
C GLU A 33 -7.26 -20.06 1.11
N GLU A 34 -8.43 -20.56 1.45
CA GLU A 34 -9.68 -20.25 0.74
C GLU A 34 -10.01 -18.76 0.78
N ASN A 35 -9.97 -18.14 1.98
CA ASN A 35 -10.23 -16.72 2.16
C ASN A 35 -9.19 -15.84 1.44
N ILE A 36 -7.92 -16.22 1.48
CA ILE A 36 -6.84 -15.52 0.77
C ILE A 36 -7.05 -15.60 -0.74
N ASN A 37 -7.38 -16.79 -1.27
CA ASN A 37 -7.64 -16.99 -2.69
C ASN A 37 -8.85 -16.19 -3.17
N GLU A 38 -9.94 -16.15 -2.40
CA GLU A 38 -11.11 -15.33 -2.71
C GLU A 38 -10.73 -13.85 -2.79
N TYR A 39 -10.00 -13.35 -1.78
CA TYR A 39 -9.56 -11.97 -1.75
C TYR A 39 -8.64 -11.61 -2.95
N VAL A 40 -7.67 -12.46 -3.24
CA VAL A 40 -6.71 -12.26 -4.35
C VAL A 40 -7.43 -12.29 -5.70
N ASN A 41 -8.33 -13.25 -5.91
CA ASN A 41 -9.09 -13.40 -7.17
C ASN A 41 -10.07 -12.24 -7.41
N LYS A 42 -10.45 -11.51 -6.36
CA LYS A 42 -11.28 -10.31 -6.45
C LYS A 42 -10.45 -9.04 -6.67
N ASN A 43 -9.34 -8.88 -5.94
CA ASN A 43 -8.65 -7.59 -5.79
C ASN A 43 -7.34 -7.49 -6.59
N PHE A 44 -6.75 -8.62 -7.02
CA PHE A 44 -5.48 -8.66 -7.75
C PHE A 44 -5.66 -9.28 -9.14
N THR A 45 -6.58 -8.71 -9.90
CA THR A 45 -6.87 -9.09 -11.30
C THR A 45 -6.61 -7.90 -12.22
N ASN A 46 -6.41 -8.16 -13.51
CA ASN A 46 -6.27 -7.10 -14.51
C ASN A 46 -7.47 -6.15 -14.47
N LYS A 47 -8.68 -6.68 -14.34
CA LYS A 47 -9.92 -5.88 -14.23
C LYS A 47 -9.89 -4.97 -13.01
N ALA A 48 -9.51 -5.49 -11.83
CA ALA A 48 -9.46 -4.70 -10.61
C ALA A 48 -8.43 -3.57 -10.70
N PHE A 49 -7.25 -3.82 -11.27
CA PHE A 49 -6.24 -2.77 -11.49
C PHE A 49 -6.66 -1.78 -12.58
N GLU A 50 -7.31 -2.24 -13.65
CA GLU A 50 -7.85 -1.35 -14.68
C GLU A 50 -8.88 -0.38 -14.11
N GLU A 51 -9.86 -0.87 -13.35
CA GLU A 51 -10.87 -0.05 -12.69
C GLU A 51 -10.23 0.94 -11.71
N ALA A 52 -9.25 0.49 -10.92
CA ALA A 52 -8.55 1.34 -9.98
C ALA A 52 -7.72 2.44 -10.67
N LEU A 53 -7.08 2.15 -11.81
CA LEU A 53 -6.26 3.12 -12.56
C LEU A 53 -7.12 4.13 -13.36
N LYS A 54 -8.37 3.79 -13.69
CA LYS A 54 -9.32 4.72 -14.33
C LYS A 54 -9.82 5.79 -13.36
N ASP A 55 -9.81 5.52 -12.06
CA ASP A 55 -10.12 6.53 -11.05
C ASP A 55 -8.89 7.41 -10.81
N SER A 56 -8.97 8.66 -11.22
CA SER A 56 -7.88 9.65 -11.12
C SER A 56 -7.44 9.95 -9.68
N ASN A 57 -8.26 9.63 -8.68
CA ASN A 57 -7.88 9.76 -7.27
C ASN A 57 -6.88 8.70 -6.83
N ASN A 58 -6.86 7.54 -7.49
CA ASN A 58 -5.90 6.47 -7.23
C ASN A 58 -4.59 6.74 -7.97
N ILE A 59 -3.51 6.84 -7.22
CA ILE A 59 -2.19 7.09 -7.78
C ILE A 59 -1.29 5.92 -7.45
N PHE A 60 -0.82 5.26 -8.50
CA PHE A 60 0.08 4.13 -8.40
C PHE A 60 1.48 4.52 -8.86
N TYR A 61 2.50 4.10 -8.11
CA TYR A 61 3.90 4.19 -8.50
C TYR A 61 4.53 2.80 -8.49
N ILE A 62 5.36 2.52 -9.49
CA ILE A 62 6.15 1.29 -9.60
C ILE A 62 7.60 1.64 -9.34
N ILE A 63 8.25 0.89 -8.46
CA ILE A 63 9.68 0.98 -8.23
C ILE A 63 10.40 -0.10 -9.01
N TYR A 64 11.42 0.34 -9.75
CA TYR A 64 12.33 -0.52 -10.51
C TYR A 64 13.70 -0.55 -9.84
N PHE A 65 14.32 -1.72 -9.85
CA PHE A 65 15.71 -1.91 -9.48
C PHE A 65 16.42 -2.69 -10.58
N ASN A 66 17.49 -2.09 -11.17
CA ASN A 66 18.18 -2.64 -12.33
C ASN A 66 17.21 -3.06 -13.45
N GLU A 67 16.31 -2.14 -13.84
CA GLU A 67 15.28 -2.30 -14.90
C GLU A 67 14.18 -3.33 -14.59
N MET A 68 14.26 -4.03 -13.45
CA MET A 68 13.22 -4.96 -13.01
C MET A 68 12.24 -4.27 -12.05
N ALA A 69 10.95 -4.41 -12.31
CA ALA A 69 9.91 -3.93 -11.41
C ALA A 69 9.87 -4.82 -10.16
N VAL A 70 10.11 -4.23 -8.99
CA VAL A 70 10.33 -4.97 -7.73
C VAL A 70 9.30 -4.63 -6.65
N GLY A 71 8.41 -3.68 -6.91
CA GLY A 71 7.37 -3.29 -5.97
C GLY A 71 6.51 -2.15 -6.50
N TYR A 72 5.51 -1.77 -5.71
CA TYR A 72 4.61 -0.68 -6.05
C TYR A 72 3.97 -0.06 -4.81
N SER A 73 3.45 1.14 -4.98
CA SER A 73 2.60 1.81 -4.00
C SER A 73 1.28 2.27 -4.62
N LYS A 74 0.27 2.43 -3.76
CA LYS A 74 -0.97 3.13 -4.07
C LYS A 74 -1.24 4.17 -3.01
N ILE A 75 -1.38 5.44 -3.41
CA ILE A 75 -1.78 6.54 -2.56
C ILE A 75 -3.05 7.20 -3.09
N ILE A 76 -3.82 7.84 -2.19
CA ILE A 76 -5.02 8.58 -2.51
C ILE A 76 -4.95 9.92 -1.77
N TYR A 77 -4.94 11.03 -2.51
CA TYR A 77 -4.96 12.37 -1.92
C TYR A 77 -6.34 12.75 -1.39
N ASN A 78 -6.36 13.61 -0.38
CA ASN A 78 -7.58 14.15 0.22
C ASN A 78 -8.56 13.05 0.70
N TYR A 79 -8.03 11.90 1.10
CA TYR A 79 -8.83 10.78 1.60
C TYR A 79 -9.03 10.91 3.11
N GLN A 80 -10.13 11.57 3.48
CA GLN A 80 -10.50 11.82 4.88
C GLN A 80 -10.86 10.53 5.63
N HIS A 81 -10.61 10.52 6.92
CA HIS A 81 -11.07 9.46 7.82
C HIS A 81 -11.73 10.08 9.07
N PRO A 82 -12.88 9.55 9.53
CA PRO A 82 -13.62 10.15 10.65
C PRO A 82 -12.81 10.34 11.94
N ASN A 83 -11.86 9.45 12.22
CA ASN A 83 -11.01 9.52 13.41
C ASN A 83 -9.85 10.55 13.29
N ILE A 84 -9.63 11.13 12.11
CA ILE A 84 -8.49 12.02 11.88
C ILE A 84 -9.02 13.42 11.59
N PRO A 85 -8.91 14.35 12.57
CA PRO A 85 -9.45 15.71 12.42
C PRO A 85 -8.57 16.64 11.57
N ILE A 86 -7.64 16.10 10.80
CA ILE A 86 -6.75 16.85 9.89
C ILE A 86 -7.33 16.79 8.48
N LYS A 87 -7.41 17.93 7.80
CA LYS A 87 -7.83 18.01 6.38
C LYS A 87 -6.63 17.84 5.44
N ASN A 88 -6.92 17.54 4.17
CA ASN A 88 -5.91 17.35 3.13
C ASN A 88 -4.89 16.28 3.53
N ILE A 89 -5.36 15.07 3.75
CA ILE A 89 -4.55 13.94 4.17
C ILE A 89 -4.48 12.87 3.07
N THR A 90 -3.29 12.30 2.90
CA THR A 90 -3.04 11.19 1.99
C THR A 90 -3.32 9.86 2.69
N LYS A 91 -4.07 8.97 2.04
CA LYS A 91 -4.08 7.55 2.42
C LYS A 91 -2.97 6.82 1.68
N LEU A 92 -2.06 6.19 2.39
CA LEU A 92 -1.14 5.19 1.84
C LEU A 92 -1.86 3.83 1.89
N GLU A 93 -2.48 3.44 0.78
CA GLU A 93 -3.32 2.23 0.75
C GLU A 93 -2.50 0.97 0.53
N ARG A 94 -1.43 1.06 -0.26
CA ARG A 94 -0.52 -0.06 -0.55
C ARG A 94 0.91 0.41 -0.61
N LEU A 95 1.81 -0.36 -0.02
CA LEU A 95 3.26 -0.23 -0.13
C LEU A 95 3.84 -1.63 -0.10
N TYR A 96 4.11 -2.19 -1.24
CA TYR A 96 4.57 -3.57 -1.39
C TYR A 96 5.88 -3.65 -2.15
N LEU A 97 6.74 -4.54 -1.69
CA LEU A 97 7.94 -4.99 -2.36
C LEU A 97 7.95 -6.51 -2.40
N LEU A 98 8.48 -7.08 -3.46
CA LEU A 98 8.80 -8.50 -3.52
C LEU A 98 9.82 -8.85 -2.41
N GLU A 99 9.62 -9.98 -1.73
CA GLU A 99 10.36 -10.35 -0.50
C GLU A 99 11.86 -10.39 -0.72
N GLU A 100 12.32 -10.89 -1.88
CA GLU A 100 13.73 -10.97 -2.25
C GLU A 100 14.46 -9.61 -2.27
N PHE A 101 13.72 -8.49 -2.35
CA PHE A 101 14.28 -7.12 -2.40
C PHE A 101 14.18 -6.37 -1.06
N HIS A 102 13.66 -6.98 0.00
CA HIS A 102 13.41 -6.29 1.26
C HIS A 102 14.69 -5.76 1.95
N SER A 103 15.84 -6.38 1.75
CA SER A 103 17.12 -5.99 2.37
C SER A 103 17.75 -4.74 1.74
N LEU A 104 17.29 -4.31 0.57
CA LEU A 104 17.90 -3.25 -0.25
C LEU A 104 17.41 -1.84 0.05
N LYS A 105 16.60 -1.64 1.12
CA LYS A 105 16.01 -0.35 1.51
C LYS A 105 15.08 0.28 0.46
N LEU A 106 14.69 -0.46 -0.58
CA LEU A 106 13.83 0.04 -1.66
C LEU A 106 12.42 0.42 -1.15
N GLY A 107 11.91 -0.25 -0.11
CA GLY A 107 10.66 0.13 0.55
C GLY A 107 10.74 1.52 1.19
N LEU A 108 11.87 1.87 1.78
CA LEU A 108 12.10 3.20 2.34
C LEU A 108 12.20 4.25 1.24
N GLU A 109 12.85 3.93 0.13
CA GLU A 109 12.96 4.81 -1.03
C GLU A 109 11.58 5.10 -1.64
N LEU A 110 10.77 4.05 -1.87
CA LEU A 110 9.41 4.20 -2.37
C LEU A 110 8.51 4.96 -1.40
N PHE A 111 8.63 4.70 -0.08
CA PHE A 111 7.90 5.43 0.95
C PHE A 111 8.25 6.92 0.94
N ASN A 112 9.54 7.26 0.95
CA ASN A 112 10.01 8.65 0.93
C ASN A 112 9.56 9.39 -0.34
N PHE A 113 9.53 8.69 -1.47
CA PHE A 113 8.99 9.23 -2.71
C PHE A 113 7.50 9.60 -2.55
N ASN A 114 6.67 8.69 -2.03
CA ASN A 114 5.24 8.96 -1.78
C ASN A 114 5.03 10.09 -0.77
N LEU A 115 5.87 10.17 0.26
CA LEU A 115 5.85 11.25 1.24
C LEU A 115 6.12 12.61 0.56
N ASN A 116 7.18 12.70 -0.24
CA ASN A 116 7.53 13.90 -0.97
C ASN A 116 6.43 14.33 -1.95
N GLU A 117 5.84 13.39 -2.68
CA GLU A 117 4.71 13.67 -3.56
C GLU A 117 3.49 14.19 -2.78
N SER A 118 3.20 13.63 -1.62
CA SER A 118 2.13 14.11 -0.73
C SER A 118 2.36 15.55 -0.27
N VAL A 119 3.58 15.87 0.15
CA VAL A 119 3.96 17.24 0.54
C VAL A 119 3.84 18.21 -0.63
N LYS A 120 4.32 17.86 -1.82
CA LYS A 120 4.17 18.66 -3.05
C LYS A 120 2.70 18.94 -3.39
N HIS A 121 1.82 17.98 -3.11
CA HIS A 121 0.36 18.13 -3.29
C HIS A 121 -0.35 18.75 -2.08
N LYS A 122 0.40 19.45 -1.22
CA LYS A 122 -0.11 20.22 -0.07
C LYS A 122 -0.94 19.37 0.89
N GLN A 123 -0.58 18.10 1.03
CA GLN A 123 -1.17 17.25 2.05
C GLN A 123 -0.50 17.53 3.39
N ALA A 124 -1.27 17.51 4.48
CA ALA A 124 -0.80 17.83 5.83
C ALA A 124 -0.37 16.59 6.64
N ALA A 125 -0.79 15.42 6.20
CA ALA A 125 -0.50 14.17 6.88
C ALA A 125 -0.66 12.98 5.93
N MET A 126 -0.12 11.82 6.35
CA MET A 126 -0.33 10.53 5.71
C MET A 126 -0.86 9.53 6.75
N TRP A 127 -1.84 8.72 6.35
CA TRP A 127 -2.39 7.67 7.20
C TRP A 127 -2.51 6.34 6.46
N LEU A 128 -2.56 5.25 7.21
CA LEU A 128 -2.64 3.90 6.67
C LEU A 128 -3.31 2.94 7.65
N PHE A 129 -3.72 1.79 7.14
CA PHE A 129 -4.00 0.61 7.93
C PHE A 129 -2.88 -0.41 7.79
N VAL A 130 -2.52 -1.08 8.89
CA VAL A 130 -1.54 -2.17 8.90
C VAL A 130 -2.03 -3.32 9.78
N TRP A 131 -1.95 -4.54 9.28
CA TRP A 131 -2.33 -5.74 10.02
C TRP A 131 -1.52 -5.85 11.32
N THR A 132 -2.19 -6.14 12.44
CA THR A 132 -1.57 -6.13 13.78
C THR A 132 -0.44 -7.15 13.93
N GLU A 133 -0.46 -8.26 13.17
CA GLU A 133 0.59 -9.27 13.16
C GLU A 133 1.75 -8.96 12.19
N ASN A 134 1.62 -7.93 11.36
CA ASN A 134 2.70 -7.51 10.48
C ASN A 134 3.72 -6.62 11.23
N HIS A 135 4.42 -7.22 12.19
CA HIS A 135 5.37 -6.52 13.07
C HIS A 135 6.49 -5.83 12.28
N LYS A 136 6.91 -6.39 11.14
CA LYS A 136 7.94 -5.79 10.27
C LYS A 136 7.45 -4.45 9.71
N ALA A 137 6.25 -4.41 9.14
CA ALA A 137 5.65 -3.18 8.62
C ALA A 137 5.35 -2.17 9.73
N ILE A 138 4.81 -2.60 10.88
CA ILE A 138 4.55 -1.73 12.03
C ILE A 138 5.84 -1.06 12.50
N ASN A 139 6.92 -1.81 12.65
CA ASN A 139 8.22 -1.28 13.06
C ASN A 139 8.79 -0.31 12.02
N PHE A 140 8.62 -0.61 10.73
CA PHE A 140 9.00 0.29 9.64
C PHE A 140 8.26 1.64 9.76
N TYR A 141 6.93 1.62 9.88
CA TYR A 141 6.14 2.85 9.99
C TYR A 141 6.41 3.62 11.29
N LYS A 142 6.60 2.94 12.43
CA LYS A 142 7.00 3.60 13.67
C LYS A 142 8.35 4.31 13.54
N LYS A 143 9.34 3.69 12.90
CA LYS A 143 10.64 4.33 12.61
C LYS A 143 10.52 5.51 11.66
N ALA A 144 9.56 5.50 10.74
CA ALA A 144 9.24 6.62 9.86
C ALA A 144 8.46 7.76 10.57
N GLY A 145 8.06 7.59 11.83
CA GLY A 145 7.38 8.60 12.64
C GLY A 145 5.88 8.43 12.76
N PHE A 146 5.29 7.37 12.21
CA PHE A 146 3.87 7.09 12.38
C PHE A 146 3.54 6.71 13.83
N LYS A 147 2.36 7.15 14.27
CA LYS A 147 1.76 6.79 15.56
C LYS A 147 0.46 6.04 15.32
N ILE A 148 0.16 5.07 16.20
CA ILE A 148 -1.13 4.39 16.20
C ILE A 148 -2.18 5.38 16.73
N VAL A 149 -3.24 5.61 15.95
CA VAL A 149 -4.33 6.54 16.28
C VAL A 149 -5.70 5.87 16.33
N GLY A 150 -5.78 4.59 15.97
CA GLY A 150 -7.03 3.82 16.00
C GLY A 150 -6.83 2.38 15.57
N HIS A 151 -7.96 1.70 15.44
CA HIS A 151 -8.04 0.30 15.02
C HIS A 151 -9.12 0.14 13.95
N HIS A 152 -8.98 -0.88 13.11
CA HIS A 152 -9.92 -1.19 12.04
C HIS A 152 -9.90 -2.68 11.74
N ASP A 153 -11.09 -3.28 11.60
CA ASP A 153 -11.20 -4.66 11.14
C ASP A 153 -11.22 -4.68 9.60
N PHE A 154 -10.08 -5.06 9.02
CA PHE A 154 -9.92 -5.13 7.57
C PHE A 154 -10.62 -6.37 7.01
N GLN A 155 -11.67 -6.15 6.21
CA GLN A 155 -12.46 -7.22 5.62
C GLN A 155 -11.68 -7.97 4.56
N ILE A 156 -11.46 -9.27 4.77
CA ILE A 156 -10.85 -10.20 3.80
C ILE A 156 -11.94 -10.85 2.95
N THR A 157 -12.94 -11.44 3.61
CA THR A 157 -14.12 -12.02 2.97
C THR A 157 -15.37 -11.59 3.71
N ALA A 158 -16.56 -12.02 3.27
CA ALA A 158 -17.81 -11.72 3.96
C ALA A 158 -17.83 -12.22 5.43
N THR A 159 -17.04 -13.24 5.74
CA THR A 159 -17.04 -13.93 7.05
C THR A 159 -15.73 -13.78 7.83
N HIS A 160 -14.69 -13.17 7.24
CA HIS A 160 -13.37 -13.03 7.87
C HIS A 160 -12.83 -11.62 7.74
N SER A 161 -12.35 -11.06 8.84
CA SER A 161 -11.60 -9.80 8.88
C SER A 161 -10.32 -9.95 9.70
N ASN A 162 -9.31 -9.16 9.35
CA ASN A 162 -8.05 -9.07 10.07
C ASN A 162 -8.00 -7.78 10.89
N PRO A 163 -7.62 -7.81 12.18
CA PRO A 163 -7.46 -6.61 12.97
C PRO A 163 -6.27 -5.80 12.48
N ASN A 164 -6.51 -4.51 12.21
CA ASN A 164 -5.48 -3.57 11.75
C ASN A 164 -5.32 -2.43 12.74
N HIS A 165 -4.10 -1.92 12.87
CA HIS A 165 -3.85 -0.59 13.43
C HIS A 165 -4.12 0.46 12.37
N GLN A 166 -4.73 1.58 12.77
CA GLN A 166 -4.70 2.81 12.01
C GLN A 166 -3.50 3.64 12.47
N MET A 167 -2.64 4.03 11.53
CA MET A 167 -1.44 4.81 11.83
C MET A 167 -1.45 6.13 11.08
N LEU A 168 -0.90 7.18 11.70
CA LEU A 168 -0.86 8.56 11.21
C LEU A 168 0.53 9.15 11.35
N LEU A 169 0.99 9.83 10.29
CA LEU A 169 2.17 10.69 10.26
C LEU A 169 1.74 12.10 9.86
N THR A 170 1.99 13.10 10.70
CA THR A 170 1.82 14.53 10.36
C THR A 170 3.12 15.08 9.77
N PHE A 171 3.00 15.93 8.78
CA PHE A 171 4.15 16.52 8.07
C PHE A 171 4.64 17.79 8.77
#